data_7cabaa155dc16584c3f746ae0dd52ff3
#
_entry.id   7cabaa155dc16584c3f746ae0dd52ff3
#
_cell.length_a   1.000
_cell.length_b   1.000
_cell.length_c   1.000
_cell.angle_alpha   90.00
_cell.angle_beta   90.00
_cell.angle_gamma   90.00
#
_symmetry.space_group_name_H-M   'P 1'
#
loop_
_entity.id
_entity.type
_entity.pdbx_description
1 polymer ?
#
loop_
_entity_poly.entity_id
_entity_poly.type
_entity_poly.pdbx_seq_one_letter_code
_entity_poly.pdbx_strand_id
1 'polypeptide(L)'
;LAVALTEMTALRAQHRGGPEVLVVESAQVPVPGPGEVLVAVKAAAITFDELTWEETWTRDGVSRTPSIVSHEVSGVVAETASDVTDFHSGDEVYGLIDFDRDGAAADFVTVPATGLAAKPATVSHVVAAALPLAGLTALQALVDHAAVRAGERVLVHGGSGGVGALAVQLAAQRGAEVTATVRSDVADLVRGFGARHVIDTRSTDFDASGATYDVVLDTVGGEISDRSFGVLRSGGRLIALVAPPTPGKAEEYEVTATFFIVTANRDQLVEFAALVDAGALHVEIAQTFPLAQGKEAFESRGRRPGKTVIVVPH
;
A
#
# COMPACT_ATOMS: atom_id res chain seq x y z
N LEU A 1 32.72 22.25 6.48
CA LEU A 1 32.51 20.86 6.91
C LEU A 1 31.12 20.80 7.52
N ALA A 2 30.11 20.26 6.80
CA ALA A 2 28.84 19.95 7.41
C ALA A 2 29.06 18.83 8.44
N VAL A 3 28.61 19.04 9.67
CA VAL A 3 28.60 17.99 10.68
C VAL A 3 27.64 16.92 10.17
N ALA A 4 28.14 15.71 9.93
CA ALA A 4 27.27 14.61 9.56
C ALA A 4 26.30 14.37 10.73
N LEU A 5 25.00 14.40 10.46
CA LEU A 5 23.97 14.04 11.43
C LEU A 5 24.19 12.57 11.80
N THR A 6 24.41 12.30 13.07
CA THR A 6 24.59 10.91 13.58
C THR A 6 23.32 10.35 14.19
N GLU A 7 22.39 11.22 14.58
CA GLU A 7 21.11 10.87 15.18
C GLU A 7 19.96 11.49 14.41
N MET A 8 18.82 10.82 14.42
CA MET A 8 17.55 11.19 13.79
C MET A 8 16.39 10.93 14.73
N THR A 9 15.25 11.56 14.45
CA THR A 9 13.98 11.21 15.09
C THR A 9 13.33 10.05 14.36
N ALA A 10 12.79 9.07 15.08
CA ALA A 10 12.09 7.92 14.50
C ALA A 10 10.91 7.47 15.36
N LEU A 11 9.85 6.97 14.72
CA LEU A 11 8.73 6.27 15.35
C LEU A 11 9.07 4.78 15.40
N ARG A 12 9.26 4.24 16.59
CA ARG A 12 9.74 2.86 16.80
C ARG A 12 8.76 2.01 17.57
N ALA A 13 8.56 0.79 17.09
CA ALA A 13 7.82 -0.25 17.77
C ALA A 13 8.77 -0.96 18.75
N GLN A 14 8.57 -0.77 20.05
CA GLN A 14 9.50 -1.21 21.11
C GLN A 14 9.47 -2.72 21.33
N HIS A 15 8.32 -3.33 21.13
CA HIS A 15 8.08 -4.77 21.26
C HIS A 15 6.80 -5.12 20.51
N ARG A 16 6.53 -6.41 20.30
CA ARG A 16 5.30 -6.87 19.63
C ARG A 16 4.06 -6.36 20.36
N GLY A 17 3.14 -5.71 19.63
CA GLY A 17 1.93 -5.13 20.16
C GLY A 17 1.17 -4.32 19.10
N GLY A 18 0.16 -3.58 19.54
CA GLY A 18 -0.58 -2.63 18.71
C GLY A 18 0.05 -1.23 18.75
N PRO A 19 -0.72 -0.18 18.39
CA PRO A 19 -0.21 1.20 18.37
C PRO A 19 0.35 1.69 19.72
N GLU A 20 -0.05 1.09 20.82
CA GLU A 20 0.41 1.43 22.18
C GLU A 20 1.93 1.25 22.38
N VAL A 21 2.57 0.40 21.56
CA VAL A 21 4.01 0.13 21.65
C VAL A 21 4.86 1.10 20.84
N LEU A 22 4.24 2.01 20.10
CA LEU A 22 4.92 2.99 19.26
C LEU A 22 5.41 4.18 20.09
N VAL A 23 6.71 4.49 19.96
CA VAL A 23 7.37 5.58 20.66
C VAL A 23 8.19 6.41 19.67
N VAL A 24 8.05 7.74 19.75
CA VAL A 24 8.93 8.67 19.02
C VAL A 24 10.19 8.90 19.85
N GLU A 25 11.34 8.56 19.31
CA GLU A 25 12.63 8.65 20.03
C GLU A 25 13.80 8.90 19.08
N SER A 26 14.99 9.14 19.64
CA SER A 26 16.23 9.23 18.86
C SER A 26 16.67 7.84 18.38
N ALA A 27 17.16 7.80 17.15
CA ALA A 27 17.76 6.63 16.51
C ALA A 27 19.02 7.05 15.74
N GLN A 28 19.89 6.09 15.42
CA GLN A 28 21.05 6.35 14.57
C GLN A 28 20.62 6.61 13.12
N VAL A 29 21.21 7.60 12.46
CA VAL A 29 21.05 7.76 11.01
C VAL A 29 21.66 6.55 10.30
N PRO A 30 20.92 5.81 9.47
CA PRO A 30 21.47 4.65 8.80
C PRO A 30 22.45 5.05 7.70
N VAL A 31 23.41 4.18 7.42
CA VAL A 31 24.38 4.34 6.34
C VAL A 31 23.97 3.44 5.18
N PRO A 32 23.87 3.96 3.94
CA PRO A 32 23.48 3.13 2.80
C PRO A 32 24.54 2.06 2.50
N GLY A 33 24.12 0.81 2.47
CA GLY A 33 24.91 -0.33 2.03
C GLY A 33 24.97 -0.42 0.50
N PRO A 34 25.68 -1.42 -0.07
CA PRO A 34 25.74 -1.62 -1.51
C PRO A 34 24.35 -1.67 -2.17
N GLY A 35 24.15 -0.94 -3.26
CA GLY A 35 22.89 -0.85 -3.96
C GLY A 35 21.81 -0.01 -3.28
N GLU A 36 22.13 0.69 -2.19
CA GLU A 36 21.15 1.45 -1.40
C GLU A 36 21.29 2.97 -1.56
N VAL A 37 20.18 3.63 -1.27
CA VAL A 37 20.03 5.09 -1.25
C VAL A 37 19.58 5.50 0.14
N LEU A 38 20.22 6.51 0.73
CA LEU A 38 19.74 7.20 1.93
C LEU A 38 18.75 8.29 1.50
N VAL A 39 17.53 8.19 1.95
CA VAL A 39 16.46 9.15 1.66
C VAL A 39 16.18 9.99 2.90
N ALA A 40 16.26 11.32 2.76
CA ALA A 40 15.71 12.28 3.71
C ALA A 40 14.17 12.28 3.52
N VAL A 41 13.47 11.70 4.48
CA VAL A 41 12.03 11.43 4.37
C VAL A 41 11.25 12.73 4.47
N LYS A 42 10.32 12.96 3.57
CA LYS A 42 9.33 14.05 3.62
C LYS A 42 7.95 13.55 4.03
N ALA A 43 7.61 12.33 3.61
CA ALA A 43 6.35 11.68 3.96
C ALA A 43 6.50 10.15 3.95
N ALA A 44 5.78 9.50 4.87
CA ALA A 44 5.69 8.05 4.98
C ALA A 44 4.22 7.64 5.15
N ALA A 45 3.70 6.80 4.26
CA ALA A 45 2.33 6.31 4.43
C ALA A 45 2.33 5.07 5.33
N ILE A 46 1.26 4.92 6.11
CA ILE A 46 1.12 3.79 7.02
C ILE A 46 0.19 2.72 6.44
N THR A 47 0.46 1.49 6.80
CA THR A 47 -0.45 0.37 6.66
C THR A 47 -0.83 -0.10 8.06
N PHE A 48 -2.12 0.02 8.40
CA PHE A 48 -2.60 -0.23 9.78
C PHE A 48 -2.31 -1.63 10.29
N ASP A 49 -2.19 -2.61 9.38
CA ASP A 49 -1.94 -4.01 9.73
C ASP A 49 -0.46 -4.37 9.85
N GLU A 50 0.47 -3.44 9.57
CA GLU A 50 1.91 -3.74 9.61
C GLU A 50 2.40 -4.17 11.01
N LEU A 51 1.75 -3.72 12.08
CA LEU A 51 2.02 -4.19 13.44
C LEU A 51 1.56 -5.64 13.70
N THR A 52 0.85 -6.26 12.77
CA THR A 52 0.48 -7.69 12.81
C THR A 52 1.40 -8.58 11.99
N TRP A 53 2.27 -8.00 11.14
CA TRP A 53 3.17 -8.74 10.29
C TRP A 53 4.36 -9.28 11.08
N GLU A 54 4.78 -10.51 10.76
CA GLU A 54 5.94 -11.13 11.41
C GLU A 54 7.23 -10.36 11.07
N GLU A 55 7.35 -9.86 9.85
CA GLU A 55 8.49 -9.10 9.34
C GLU A 55 8.74 -7.80 10.11
N THR A 56 7.71 -7.21 10.69
CA THR A 56 7.87 -6.03 11.58
C THR A 56 8.70 -6.37 12.82
N TRP A 57 8.62 -7.59 13.30
CA TRP A 57 9.19 -8.01 14.57
C TRP A 57 10.46 -8.84 14.45
N THR A 58 10.58 -9.61 13.35
CA THR A 58 11.69 -10.53 13.15
C THR A 58 12.22 -10.49 11.71
N ARG A 59 13.50 -10.82 11.57
CA ARG A 59 14.14 -11.12 10.30
C ARG A 59 14.96 -12.40 10.47
N ASP A 60 14.71 -13.41 9.65
CA ASP A 60 15.37 -14.72 9.75
C ASP A 60 15.30 -15.33 11.18
N GLY A 61 14.16 -15.11 11.86
CA GLY A 61 13.95 -15.57 13.23
C GLY A 61 14.66 -14.75 14.32
N VAL A 62 15.35 -13.68 13.96
CA VAL A 62 16.03 -12.78 14.89
C VAL A 62 15.16 -11.53 15.14
N SER A 63 15.03 -11.12 16.41
CA SER A 63 14.29 -9.92 16.77
C SER A 63 14.89 -8.66 16.12
N ARG A 64 14.03 -7.79 15.58
CA ARG A 64 14.37 -6.47 15.03
C ARG A 64 14.01 -5.33 15.95
N THR A 65 13.38 -5.63 17.10
CA THR A 65 12.91 -4.57 18.00
C THR A 65 14.06 -3.88 18.76
N PRO A 66 13.95 -2.56 18.89
CA PRO A 66 12.90 -1.69 18.40
C PRO A 66 13.03 -1.41 16.89
N SER A 67 11.94 -1.63 16.10
CA SER A 67 11.91 -1.48 14.65
C SER A 67 11.18 -0.18 14.24
N ILE A 68 11.61 0.45 13.13
CA ILE A 68 10.94 1.62 12.57
C ILE A 68 9.85 1.15 11.61
N VAL A 69 8.65 1.72 11.74
CA VAL A 69 7.46 1.38 10.97
C VAL A 69 7.31 2.23 9.70
N SER A 70 6.26 1.95 8.89
CA SER A 70 5.93 2.61 7.62
C SER A 70 6.87 2.28 6.47
N HIS A 71 6.44 1.43 5.56
CA HIS A 71 7.26 0.91 4.46
C HIS A 71 7.04 1.63 3.13
N GLU A 72 6.23 2.70 3.11
CA GLU A 72 6.02 3.57 1.94
C GLU A 72 6.69 4.91 2.18
N VAL A 73 7.54 5.34 1.27
CA VAL A 73 8.34 6.56 1.42
C VAL A 73 8.18 7.50 0.24
N SER A 74 8.21 8.79 0.52
CA SER A 74 8.59 9.82 -0.45
C SER A 74 9.49 10.85 0.23
N GLY A 75 10.58 11.23 -0.43
CA GLY A 75 11.58 12.12 0.12
C GLY A 75 12.61 12.56 -0.91
N VAL A 76 13.73 13.03 -0.41
CA VAL A 76 14.84 13.52 -1.23
C VAL A 76 16.07 12.67 -0.97
N VAL A 77 16.76 12.26 -2.01
CA VAL A 77 18.02 11.54 -1.90
C VAL A 77 19.05 12.39 -1.16
N ALA A 78 19.52 11.92 -0.02
CA ALA A 78 20.58 12.55 0.76
C ALA A 78 21.96 12.02 0.35
N GLU A 79 22.10 10.70 0.21
CA GLU A 79 23.34 10.01 -0.14
C GLU A 79 23.03 8.73 -0.93
N THR A 80 23.96 8.30 -1.77
CA THR A 80 23.88 7.02 -2.48
C THR A 80 25.13 6.20 -2.22
N ALA A 81 24.99 4.87 -2.18
CA ALA A 81 26.15 3.99 -2.24
C ALA A 81 26.91 4.19 -3.55
N SER A 82 28.22 3.91 -3.54
CA SER A 82 29.11 4.20 -4.67
C SER A 82 28.80 3.39 -5.95
N ASP A 83 28.05 2.31 -5.84
CA ASP A 83 27.60 1.44 -6.93
C ASP A 83 26.21 1.83 -7.46
N VAL A 84 25.52 2.80 -6.86
CA VAL A 84 24.26 3.36 -7.34
C VAL A 84 24.54 4.54 -8.28
N THR A 85 24.14 4.41 -9.55
CA THR A 85 24.37 5.41 -10.59
C THR A 85 23.10 6.10 -11.09
N ASP A 86 21.94 5.57 -10.73
CA ASP A 86 20.62 6.02 -11.24
C ASP A 86 20.00 7.15 -10.43
N PHE A 87 20.53 7.40 -9.23
CA PHE A 87 20.06 8.45 -8.32
C PHE A 87 21.21 9.31 -7.85
N HIS A 88 20.90 10.60 -7.62
CA HIS A 88 21.86 11.59 -7.15
C HIS A 88 21.29 12.35 -5.95
N SER A 89 22.16 12.87 -5.09
CA SER A 89 21.72 13.74 -4.00
C SER A 89 20.91 14.92 -4.53
N GLY A 90 19.74 15.14 -3.93
CA GLY A 90 18.76 16.15 -4.34
C GLY A 90 17.62 15.63 -5.21
N ASP A 91 17.68 14.40 -5.71
CA ASP A 91 16.58 13.80 -6.47
C ASP A 91 15.37 13.55 -5.58
N GLU A 92 14.17 13.95 -6.04
CA GLU A 92 12.92 13.61 -5.38
C GLU A 92 12.49 12.21 -5.79
N VAL A 93 12.31 11.35 -4.78
CA VAL A 93 12.01 9.92 -4.98
C VAL A 93 10.80 9.48 -4.18
N TYR A 94 10.24 8.34 -4.58
CA TYR A 94 9.25 7.61 -3.80
C TYR A 94 9.43 6.10 -4.02
N GLY A 95 8.94 5.28 -3.08
CA GLY A 95 9.10 3.84 -3.23
C GLY A 95 8.56 3.01 -2.08
N LEU A 96 8.71 1.70 -2.26
CA LEU A 96 8.35 0.67 -1.30
C LEU A 96 9.61 0.06 -0.69
N ILE A 97 9.64 0.02 0.65
CA ILE A 97 10.70 -0.58 1.44
C ILE A 97 10.31 -2.02 1.77
N ASP A 98 11.25 -2.95 1.68
CA ASP A 98 11.01 -4.34 2.06
C ASP A 98 10.56 -4.45 3.53
N PHE A 99 9.59 -5.31 3.80
CA PHE A 99 8.91 -5.35 5.11
C PHE A 99 9.79 -5.85 6.26
N ASP A 100 10.88 -6.53 5.96
CA ASP A 100 11.88 -7.00 6.92
C ASP A 100 13.00 -5.98 7.21
N ARG A 101 12.83 -4.70 6.79
CA ARG A 101 13.74 -3.58 7.01
C ARG A 101 13.11 -2.51 7.89
N ASP A 102 13.92 -1.60 8.40
CA ASP A 102 13.41 -0.38 9.03
C ASP A 102 12.70 0.49 8.01
N GLY A 103 11.55 1.02 8.43
CA GLY A 103 10.65 1.80 7.59
C GLY A 103 10.97 3.30 7.60
N ALA A 104 10.06 4.07 7.01
CA ALA A 104 10.21 5.49 6.71
C ALA A 104 9.57 6.44 7.75
N ALA A 105 9.03 5.93 8.87
CA ALA A 105 8.54 6.81 9.94
C ALA A 105 9.72 7.38 10.75
N ALA A 106 10.64 8.07 10.07
CA ALA A 106 11.87 8.65 10.62
C ALA A 106 12.38 9.80 9.72
N ASP A 107 13.36 10.56 10.19
CA ASP A 107 13.97 11.64 9.38
C ASP A 107 14.70 11.06 8.16
N PHE A 108 15.31 9.88 8.29
CA PHE A 108 16.05 9.21 7.21
C PHE A 108 15.75 7.71 7.16
N VAL A 109 15.84 7.14 5.95
CA VAL A 109 15.74 5.70 5.73
C VAL A 109 16.64 5.25 4.59
N THR A 110 17.24 4.05 4.68
CA THR A 110 17.92 3.42 3.56
C THR A 110 16.97 2.54 2.79
N VAL A 111 16.98 2.67 1.46
CA VAL A 111 16.12 1.92 0.55
C VAL A 111 16.97 1.32 -0.57
N PRO A 112 16.78 0.05 -0.94
CA PRO A 112 17.37 -0.49 -2.17
C PRO A 112 16.97 0.37 -3.38
N ALA A 113 17.93 0.74 -4.21
CA ALA A 113 17.67 1.58 -5.38
C ALA A 113 16.60 0.98 -6.31
N THR A 114 16.49 -0.35 -6.36
CA THR A 114 15.46 -1.08 -7.12
C THR A 114 14.03 -0.89 -6.61
N GLY A 115 13.87 -0.47 -5.35
CA GLY A 115 12.58 -0.15 -4.73
C GLY A 115 12.14 1.31 -4.87
N LEU A 116 12.95 2.15 -5.53
CA LEU A 116 12.71 3.58 -5.70
C LEU A 116 12.48 3.96 -7.17
N ALA A 117 11.65 4.98 -7.38
CA ALA A 117 11.50 5.69 -8.65
C ALA A 117 11.47 7.21 -8.41
N ALA A 118 11.62 7.99 -9.47
CA ALA A 118 11.41 9.44 -9.41
C ALA A 118 9.96 9.73 -8.97
N LYS A 119 9.80 10.63 -8.02
CA LYS A 119 8.49 11.07 -7.54
C LYS A 119 7.67 11.68 -8.70
N PRO A 120 6.35 11.40 -8.80
CA PRO A 120 5.50 12.12 -9.75
C PRO A 120 5.65 13.63 -9.56
N ALA A 121 5.88 14.36 -10.66
CA ALA A 121 6.21 15.79 -10.63
C ALA A 121 5.03 16.67 -10.21
N THR A 122 3.80 16.25 -10.49
CA THR A 122 2.58 17.04 -10.29
C THR A 122 2.01 16.96 -8.87
N VAL A 123 2.54 16.09 -8.01
CA VAL A 123 1.99 15.88 -6.66
C VAL A 123 3.02 16.10 -5.57
N SER A 124 2.51 16.37 -4.37
CA SER A 124 3.33 16.52 -3.16
C SER A 124 3.92 15.18 -2.68
N HIS A 125 4.92 15.23 -1.82
CA HIS A 125 5.45 14.04 -1.14
C HIS A 125 4.39 13.26 -0.36
N VAL A 126 3.40 13.95 0.23
CA VAL A 126 2.27 13.31 0.93
C VAL A 126 1.49 12.39 0.01
N VAL A 127 1.15 12.86 -1.18
CA VAL A 127 0.42 12.08 -2.18
C VAL A 127 1.31 10.97 -2.75
N ALA A 128 2.57 11.29 -3.06
CA ALA A 128 3.51 10.32 -3.60
C ALA A 128 3.79 9.15 -2.62
N ALA A 129 3.93 9.44 -1.32
CA ALA A 129 4.14 8.41 -0.31
C ALA A 129 2.96 7.43 -0.16
N ALA A 130 1.75 7.84 -0.53
CA ALA A 130 0.54 7.01 -0.43
C ALA A 130 0.35 6.02 -1.59
N LEU A 131 1.24 6.05 -2.59
CA LEU A 131 1.14 5.24 -3.80
C LEU A 131 1.83 3.87 -3.71
N PRO A 132 3.06 3.73 -3.16
CA PRO A 132 3.90 2.58 -3.45
C PRO A 132 3.27 1.23 -3.08
N LEU A 133 2.93 1.01 -1.82
CA LEU A 133 2.35 -0.26 -1.39
C LEU A 133 0.96 -0.47 -2.00
N ALA A 134 0.10 0.53 -1.87
CA ALA A 134 -1.29 0.41 -2.30
C ALA A 134 -1.40 0.27 -3.82
N GLY A 135 -0.61 1.06 -4.57
CA GLY A 135 -0.58 1.02 -6.02
C GLY A 135 0.01 -0.28 -6.55
N LEU A 136 1.19 -0.66 -6.08
CA LEU A 136 1.83 -1.92 -6.49
C LEU A 136 0.94 -3.12 -6.16
N THR A 137 0.31 -3.15 -4.98
CA THR A 137 -0.62 -4.22 -4.62
C THR A 137 -1.79 -4.29 -5.61
N ALA A 138 -2.42 -3.16 -5.91
CA ALA A 138 -3.54 -3.12 -6.85
C ALA A 138 -3.13 -3.53 -8.27
N LEU A 139 -1.97 -3.06 -8.76
CA LEU A 139 -1.48 -3.41 -10.09
C LEU A 139 -1.11 -4.88 -10.19
N GLN A 140 -0.29 -5.38 -9.26
CA GLN A 140 0.12 -6.79 -9.23
C GLN A 140 -1.09 -7.72 -9.11
N ALA A 141 -2.07 -7.37 -8.26
CA ALA A 141 -3.31 -8.13 -8.17
C ALA A 141 -4.07 -8.22 -9.50
N LEU A 142 -4.26 -7.08 -10.17
CA LEU A 142 -5.11 -7.00 -11.36
C LEU A 142 -4.38 -7.47 -12.64
N VAL A 143 -3.08 -7.22 -12.74
CA VAL A 143 -2.29 -7.49 -13.96
C VAL A 143 -1.52 -8.80 -13.85
N ASP A 144 -0.69 -8.93 -12.81
CA ASP A 144 0.25 -10.04 -12.73
C ASP A 144 -0.46 -11.32 -12.29
N HIS A 145 -1.44 -11.22 -11.37
CA HIS A 145 -2.14 -12.39 -10.82
C HIS A 145 -3.51 -12.64 -11.49
N ALA A 146 -4.36 -11.63 -11.58
CA ALA A 146 -5.70 -11.82 -12.16
C ALA A 146 -5.71 -11.71 -13.69
N ALA A 147 -4.75 -11.04 -14.32
CA ALA A 147 -4.71 -10.76 -15.74
C ALA A 147 -6.05 -10.22 -16.28
N VAL A 148 -6.59 -9.18 -15.62
CA VAL A 148 -7.88 -8.57 -15.91
C VAL A 148 -7.95 -8.08 -17.36
N ARG A 149 -9.04 -8.37 -18.05
CA ARG A 149 -9.29 -8.02 -19.44
C ARG A 149 -10.48 -7.07 -19.58
N ALA A 150 -10.50 -6.33 -20.68
CA ALA A 150 -11.63 -5.48 -21.03
C ALA A 150 -12.92 -6.31 -21.16
N GLY A 151 -14.01 -5.77 -20.61
CA GLY A 151 -15.32 -6.42 -20.57
C GLY A 151 -15.53 -7.41 -19.43
N GLU A 152 -14.48 -7.76 -18.66
CA GLU A 152 -14.66 -8.61 -17.48
C GLU A 152 -15.37 -7.85 -16.34
N ARG A 153 -16.14 -8.58 -15.55
CA ARG A 153 -16.82 -8.08 -14.36
C ARG A 153 -15.92 -8.29 -13.14
N VAL A 154 -15.49 -7.20 -12.55
CA VAL A 154 -14.56 -7.20 -11.40
C VAL A 154 -15.27 -6.69 -10.17
N LEU A 155 -15.28 -7.49 -9.09
CA LEU A 155 -15.72 -7.07 -7.76
C LEU A 155 -14.49 -6.67 -6.93
N VAL A 156 -14.49 -5.45 -6.39
CA VAL A 156 -13.45 -4.96 -5.49
C VAL A 156 -14.06 -4.76 -4.11
N HIS A 157 -13.68 -5.58 -3.14
CA HIS A 157 -14.04 -5.35 -1.75
C HIS A 157 -13.21 -4.23 -1.13
N GLY A 158 -13.85 -3.34 -0.36
CA GLY A 158 -13.19 -2.21 0.26
C GLY A 158 -12.78 -1.10 -0.72
N GLY A 159 -13.62 -0.80 -1.72
CA GLY A 159 -13.33 0.12 -2.82
C GLY A 159 -13.01 1.57 -2.44
N SER A 160 -13.17 1.98 -1.18
CA SER A 160 -12.78 3.32 -0.67
C SER A 160 -11.48 3.31 0.15
N GLY A 161 -10.91 2.13 0.39
CA GLY A 161 -9.62 1.99 1.08
C GLY A 161 -8.43 2.34 0.18
N GLY A 162 -7.23 2.36 0.76
CA GLY A 162 -6.01 2.71 0.02
C GLY A 162 -5.79 1.85 -1.23
N VAL A 163 -5.79 0.53 -1.10
CA VAL A 163 -5.64 -0.41 -2.23
C VAL A 163 -6.88 -0.42 -3.11
N GLY A 164 -8.08 -0.52 -2.50
CA GLY A 164 -9.34 -0.66 -3.24
C GLY A 164 -9.63 0.52 -4.16
N ALA A 165 -9.36 1.76 -3.73
CA ALA A 165 -9.57 2.97 -4.53
C ALA A 165 -8.69 2.99 -5.79
N LEU A 166 -7.44 2.55 -5.68
CA LEU A 166 -6.53 2.43 -6.82
C LEU A 166 -6.91 1.24 -7.71
N ALA A 167 -7.32 0.12 -7.12
CA ALA A 167 -7.77 -1.05 -7.88
C ALA A 167 -9.01 -0.76 -8.72
N VAL A 168 -9.99 -0.02 -8.18
CA VAL A 168 -11.18 0.42 -8.94
C VAL A 168 -10.76 1.21 -10.17
N GLN A 169 -9.87 2.19 -10.01
CA GLN A 169 -9.40 3.04 -11.11
C GLN A 169 -8.65 2.22 -12.17
N LEU A 170 -7.70 1.39 -11.74
CA LEU A 170 -6.89 0.59 -12.64
C LEU A 170 -7.72 -0.45 -13.41
N ALA A 171 -8.69 -1.10 -12.77
CA ALA A 171 -9.59 -2.04 -13.43
C ALA A 171 -10.52 -1.33 -14.45
N ALA A 172 -11.08 -0.18 -14.08
CA ALA A 172 -11.91 0.62 -14.97
C ALA A 172 -11.13 1.12 -16.20
N GLN A 173 -9.89 1.59 -16.02
CA GLN A 173 -9.01 2.01 -17.13
C GLN A 173 -8.67 0.86 -18.08
N ARG A 174 -8.68 -0.38 -17.59
CA ARG A 174 -8.50 -1.59 -18.42
C ARG A 174 -9.79 -2.04 -19.12
N GLY A 175 -10.87 -1.27 -18.98
CA GLY A 175 -12.15 -1.56 -19.62
C GLY A 175 -12.98 -2.63 -18.90
N ALA A 176 -12.68 -2.95 -17.65
CA ALA A 176 -13.49 -3.85 -16.83
C ALA A 176 -14.78 -3.16 -16.35
N GLU A 177 -15.84 -3.93 -16.15
CA GLU A 177 -17.04 -3.48 -15.45
C GLU A 177 -16.85 -3.67 -13.94
N VAL A 178 -16.57 -2.58 -13.24
CA VAL A 178 -16.20 -2.63 -11.82
C VAL A 178 -17.42 -2.46 -10.93
N THR A 179 -17.60 -3.41 -10.00
CA THR A 179 -18.46 -3.28 -8.82
C THR A 179 -17.54 -3.13 -7.60
N ALA A 180 -17.85 -2.19 -6.72
CA ALA A 180 -17.08 -1.99 -5.48
C ALA A 180 -17.97 -2.09 -4.25
N THR A 181 -17.49 -2.71 -3.18
CA THR A 181 -18.16 -2.65 -1.88
C THR A 181 -17.56 -1.56 -1.00
N VAL A 182 -18.41 -0.89 -0.24
CA VAL A 182 -18.03 0.16 0.73
C VAL A 182 -18.81 -0.01 2.03
N ARG A 183 -18.33 0.62 3.11
CA ARG A 183 -18.98 0.64 4.42
C ARG A 183 -19.26 2.06 4.93
N SER A 184 -19.43 3.01 4.03
CA SER A 184 -19.60 4.43 4.37
C SER A 184 -20.33 5.18 3.25
N ASP A 185 -20.70 6.43 3.49
CA ASP A 185 -21.38 7.31 2.54
C ASP A 185 -20.39 7.89 1.50
N VAL A 186 -19.66 7.00 0.82
CA VAL A 186 -18.63 7.35 -0.17
C VAL A 186 -18.92 6.77 -1.55
N ALA A 187 -20.17 6.39 -1.81
CA ALA A 187 -20.54 5.76 -3.07
C ALA A 187 -20.22 6.65 -4.26
N ASP A 188 -20.47 7.96 -4.17
CA ASP A 188 -20.20 8.90 -5.27
C ASP A 188 -18.70 9.09 -5.50
N LEU A 189 -17.89 9.09 -4.46
CA LEU A 189 -16.43 9.08 -4.57
C LEU A 189 -15.96 7.84 -5.35
N VAL A 190 -16.43 6.66 -4.97
CA VAL A 190 -16.01 5.39 -5.60
C VAL A 190 -16.55 5.26 -7.03
N ARG A 191 -17.73 5.81 -7.33
CA ARG A 191 -18.19 5.97 -8.72
C ARG A 191 -17.29 6.91 -9.50
N GLY A 192 -16.83 8.01 -8.89
CA GLY A 192 -15.84 8.93 -9.47
C GLY A 192 -14.52 8.24 -9.84
N PHE A 193 -14.14 7.18 -9.13
CA PHE A 193 -12.99 6.34 -9.45
C PHE A 193 -13.23 5.40 -10.63
N GLY A 194 -14.46 5.26 -11.11
CA GLY A 194 -14.82 4.43 -12.27
C GLY A 194 -15.62 3.17 -11.93
N ALA A 195 -16.05 2.98 -10.67
CA ALA A 195 -16.97 1.89 -10.33
C ALA A 195 -18.33 2.13 -10.98
N ARG A 196 -18.79 1.17 -11.78
CA ARG A 196 -20.13 1.19 -12.38
C ARG A 196 -21.21 0.94 -11.34
N HIS A 197 -20.93 0.05 -10.38
CA HIS A 197 -21.82 -0.29 -9.28
C HIS A 197 -21.10 -0.15 -7.95
N VAL A 198 -21.81 0.38 -6.96
CA VAL A 198 -21.30 0.49 -5.58
C VAL A 198 -22.34 -0.12 -4.65
N ILE A 199 -21.89 -1.04 -3.81
CA ILE A 199 -22.69 -1.75 -2.81
C ILE A 199 -22.27 -1.27 -1.40
N ASP A 200 -23.19 -0.63 -0.68
CA ASP A 200 -22.99 -0.31 0.72
C ASP A 200 -23.33 -1.53 1.59
N THR A 201 -22.30 -2.18 2.13
CA THR A 201 -22.44 -3.41 2.90
C THR A 201 -23.05 -3.21 4.29
N ARG A 202 -23.38 -1.98 4.68
CA ARG A 202 -24.20 -1.72 5.89
C ARG A 202 -25.67 -2.03 5.65
N SER A 203 -26.13 -1.96 4.42
CA SER A 203 -27.53 -2.11 4.04
C SER A 203 -27.83 -3.26 3.08
N THR A 204 -26.81 -3.74 2.36
CA THR A 204 -27.00 -4.73 1.31
C THR A 204 -25.83 -5.72 1.28
N ASP A 205 -26.13 -7.00 1.35
CA ASP A 205 -25.14 -8.05 1.15
C ASP A 205 -24.69 -8.08 -0.32
N PHE A 206 -23.39 -8.17 -0.55
CA PHE A 206 -22.81 -8.12 -1.89
C PHE A 206 -23.18 -9.34 -2.76
N ASP A 207 -23.55 -10.45 -2.14
CA ASP A 207 -23.98 -11.71 -2.77
C ASP A 207 -25.51 -11.84 -2.92
N ALA A 208 -26.28 -10.88 -2.39
CA ALA A 208 -27.75 -10.94 -2.42
C ALA A 208 -28.35 -10.79 -3.81
N SER A 209 -27.64 -10.15 -4.76
CA SER A 209 -28.16 -9.87 -6.09
C SER A 209 -28.13 -11.05 -7.06
N GLY A 210 -27.43 -12.15 -6.72
CA GLY A 210 -27.14 -13.25 -7.64
C GLY A 210 -26.19 -12.88 -8.79
N ALA A 211 -25.57 -11.70 -8.73
CA ALA A 211 -24.59 -11.28 -9.71
C ALA A 211 -23.33 -12.17 -9.63
N THR A 212 -22.74 -12.47 -10.79
CA THR A 212 -21.48 -13.22 -10.87
C THR A 212 -20.36 -12.39 -11.47
N TYR A 213 -19.13 -12.66 -11.05
CA TYR A 213 -17.94 -11.91 -11.42
C TYR A 213 -16.88 -12.83 -12.04
N ASP A 214 -16.07 -12.26 -12.91
CA ASP A 214 -14.89 -12.91 -13.48
C ASP A 214 -13.72 -12.88 -12.50
N VAL A 215 -13.60 -11.78 -11.76
CA VAL A 215 -12.54 -11.54 -10.79
C VAL A 215 -13.13 -10.93 -9.52
N VAL A 216 -12.69 -11.41 -8.37
CA VAL A 216 -12.88 -10.75 -7.08
C VAL A 216 -11.50 -10.35 -6.53
N LEU A 217 -11.32 -9.08 -6.22
CA LEU A 217 -10.20 -8.58 -5.43
C LEU A 217 -10.66 -8.35 -4.00
N ASP A 218 -10.14 -9.13 -3.07
CA ASP A 218 -10.51 -9.07 -1.68
C ASP A 218 -9.43 -8.36 -0.83
N THR A 219 -9.74 -7.13 -0.40
CA THR A 219 -8.90 -6.32 0.49
C THR A 219 -9.36 -6.38 1.96
N VAL A 220 -10.37 -7.20 2.27
CA VAL A 220 -11.04 -7.24 3.58
C VAL A 220 -10.74 -8.52 4.35
N GLY A 221 -10.78 -9.66 3.68
CA GLY A 221 -10.48 -10.98 4.27
C GLY A 221 -11.62 -11.59 5.11
N GLY A 222 -11.32 -12.68 5.78
CA GLY A 222 -12.23 -13.38 6.67
C GLY A 222 -13.49 -13.92 5.98
N GLU A 223 -14.65 -13.72 6.59
CA GLU A 223 -15.95 -14.17 6.05
C GLU A 223 -16.24 -13.59 4.65
N ILE A 224 -15.79 -12.37 4.36
CA ILE A 224 -15.96 -11.75 3.04
C ILE A 224 -15.21 -12.56 1.97
N SER A 225 -13.97 -12.96 2.26
CA SER A 225 -13.19 -13.83 1.37
C SER A 225 -13.91 -15.14 1.10
N ASP A 226 -14.42 -15.78 2.14
CA ASP A 226 -15.12 -17.06 2.06
C ASP A 226 -16.42 -16.99 1.26
N ARG A 227 -17.21 -15.94 1.43
CA ARG A 227 -18.45 -15.69 0.68
C ARG A 227 -18.18 -15.29 -0.77
N SER A 228 -17.01 -14.75 -1.07
CA SER A 228 -16.62 -14.32 -2.42
C SER A 228 -16.54 -15.46 -3.44
N PHE A 229 -16.28 -16.67 -2.98
CA PHE A 229 -16.33 -17.86 -3.87
C PHE A 229 -17.69 -18.04 -4.51
N GLY A 230 -18.78 -17.80 -3.77
CA GLY A 230 -20.16 -17.98 -4.24
C GLY A 230 -20.62 -16.97 -5.30
N VAL A 231 -19.89 -15.88 -5.51
CA VAL A 231 -20.18 -14.86 -6.53
C VAL A 231 -19.24 -14.92 -7.74
N LEU A 232 -18.26 -15.82 -7.75
CA LEU A 232 -17.42 -16.09 -8.91
C LEU A 232 -18.12 -17.04 -9.90
N ARG A 233 -17.97 -16.77 -11.20
CA ARG A 233 -18.32 -17.76 -12.21
C ARG A 233 -17.32 -18.92 -12.24
N SER A 234 -17.70 -20.08 -12.77
CA SER A 234 -16.72 -21.16 -13.05
C SER A 234 -15.56 -20.62 -13.90
N GLY A 235 -14.33 -20.96 -13.54
CA GLY A 235 -13.10 -20.41 -14.12
C GLY A 235 -12.78 -18.95 -13.70
N GLY A 236 -13.50 -18.39 -12.73
CA GLY A 236 -13.21 -17.08 -12.13
C GLY A 236 -11.96 -17.07 -11.26
N ARG A 237 -11.57 -15.90 -10.79
CA ARG A 237 -10.32 -15.68 -10.03
C ARG A 237 -10.59 -14.88 -8.77
N LEU A 238 -10.19 -15.40 -7.61
CA LEU A 238 -10.15 -14.67 -6.35
C LEU A 238 -8.70 -14.25 -6.07
N ILE A 239 -8.47 -12.97 -5.87
CA ILE A 239 -7.19 -12.46 -5.40
C ILE A 239 -7.39 -11.94 -3.97
N ALA A 240 -6.81 -12.64 -3.01
CA ALA A 240 -6.88 -12.31 -1.59
C ALA A 240 -5.62 -11.59 -1.14
N LEU A 241 -5.77 -10.49 -0.40
CA LEU A 241 -4.66 -9.64 0.04
C LEU A 241 -4.39 -9.71 1.55
N VAL A 242 -5.32 -10.25 2.34
CA VAL A 242 -5.24 -10.21 3.81
C VAL A 242 -4.73 -11.53 4.37
N ALA A 243 -5.19 -12.64 3.82
CA ALA A 243 -4.80 -13.99 4.25
C ALA A 243 -4.99 -14.99 3.10
N PRO A 244 -4.30 -16.14 3.14
CA PRO A 244 -4.53 -17.22 2.20
C PRO A 244 -6.00 -17.65 2.20
N PRO A 245 -6.60 -17.94 1.03
CA PRO A 245 -7.95 -18.44 0.91
C PRO A 245 -8.13 -19.78 1.64
N THR A 246 -9.35 -20.05 2.10
CA THR A 246 -9.68 -21.31 2.77
C THR A 246 -9.37 -22.51 1.85
N PRO A 247 -8.55 -23.49 2.30
CA PRO A 247 -8.18 -24.65 1.50
C PRO A 247 -9.41 -25.45 1.00
N GLY A 248 -9.36 -25.91 -0.25
CA GLY A 248 -10.40 -26.73 -0.88
C GLY A 248 -11.53 -25.93 -1.51
N LYS A 249 -11.72 -24.66 -1.16
CA LYS A 249 -12.82 -23.85 -1.75
C LYS A 249 -12.60 -23.53 -3.21
N ALA A 250 -11.38 -23.31 -3.64
CA ALA A 250 -11.09 -23.01 -5.04
C ALA A 250 -11.53 -24.18 -5.96
N GLU A 251 -11.26 -25.41 -5.54
CA GLU A 251 -11.68 -26.64 -6.24
C GLU A 251 -13.19 -26.82 -6.17
N GLU A 252 -13.81 -26.59 -5.01
CA GLU A 252 -15.26 -26.72 -4.81
C GLU A 252 -16.06 -25.80 -5.74
N TYR A 253 -15.57 -24.58 -5.95
CA TYR A 253 -16.22 -23.57 -6.80
C TYR A 253 -15.67 -23.51 -8.24
N GLU A 254 -14.75 -24.40 -8.60
CA GLU A 254 -14.11 -24.46 -9.93
C GLU A 254 -13.46 -23.11 -10.31
N VAL A 255 -12.76 -22.47 -9.40
CA VAL A 255 -12.08 -21.16 -9.58
C VAL A 255 -10.60 -21.25 -9.22
N THR A 256 -9.84 -20.21 -9.56
CA THR A 256 -8.50 -19.99 -9.02
C THR A 256 -8.56 -19.03 -7.83
N ALA A 257 -7.79 -19.31 -6.79
CA ALA A 257 -7.65 -18.41 -5.64
C ALA A 257 -6.18 -18.19 -5.32
N THR A 258 -5.76 -16.95 -5.27
CA THR A 258 -4.36 -16.56 -5.08
C THR A 258 -4.26 -15.60 -3.91
N PHE A 259 -3.33 -15.88 -2.99
CA PHE A 259 -2.82 -14.92 -2.02
C PHE A 259 -1.40 -14.55 -2.41
N PHE A 260 -1.05 -13.28 -2.35
CA PHE A 260 0.31 -12.82 -2.58
C PHE A 260 0.67 -11.65 -1.66
N ILE A 261 1.96 -11.46 -1.47
CA ILE A 261 2.52 -10.29 -0.79
C ILE A 261 3.15 -9.43 -1.88
N VAL A 262 2.82 -8.14 -1.87
CA VAL A 262 3.35 -7.17 -2.84
C VAL A 262 4.87 -7.08 -2.75
N THR A 263 5.52 -6.91 -3.88
CA THR A 263 6.96 -6.71 -3.98
C THR A 263 7.28 -5.33 -4.57
N ALA A 264 8.37 -4.73 -4.12
CA ALA A 264 8.88 -3.51 -4.71
C ALA A 264 9.23 -3.74 -6.19
N ASN A 265 8.82 -2.81 -7.06
CA ASN A 265 9.07 -2.89 -8.49
C ASN A 265 9.19 -1.47 -9.07
N ARG A 266 10.43 -1.09 -9.45
CA ARG A 266 10.72 0.24 -9.98
C ARG A 266 9.96 0.54 -11.27
N ASP A 267 9.86 -0.41 -12.20
CA ASP A 267 9.20 -0.17 -13.50
C ASP A 267 7.72 0.12 -13.30
N GLN A 268 7.06 -0.61 -12.40
CA GLN A 268 5.67 -0.35 -12.03
C GLN A 268 5.51 0.99 -11.30
N LEU A 269 6.46 1.40 -10.46
CA LEU A 269 6.45 2.74 -9.86
C LEU A 269 6.60 3.84 -10.93
N VAL A 270 7.46 3.66 -11.92
CA VAL A 270 7.60 4.59 -13.05
C VAL A 270 6.27 4.71 -13.83
N GLU A 271 5.58 3.59 -14.07
CA GLU A 271 4.23 3.60 -14.67
C GLU A 271 3.24 4.40 -13.82
N PHE A 272 3.23 4.20 -12.50
CA PHE A 272 2.37 4.98 -11.61
C PHE A 272 2.67 6.47 -11.64
N ALA A 273 3.94 6.85 -11.63
CA ALA A 273 4.32 8.26 -11.73
C ALA A 273 3.75 8.91 -13.00
N ALA A 274 3.85 8.22 -14.12
CA ALA A 274 3.30 8.69 -15.39
C ALA A 274 1.77 8.80 -15.38
N LEU A 275 1.05 7.83 -14.78
CA LEU A 275 -0.41 7.88 -14.65
C LEU A 275 -0.89 9.03 -13.76
N VAL A 276 -0.18 9.29 -12.66
CA VAL A 276 -0.49 10.40 -11.74
C VAL A 276 -0.22 11.74 -12.43
N ASP A 277 0.92 11.89 -13.10
CA ASP A 277 1.30 13.12 -13.79
C ASP A 277 0.37 13.44 -14.98
N ALA A 278 -0.18 12.42 -15.60
CA ALA A 278 -1.22 12.56 -16.62
C ALA A 278 -2.62 12.86 -16.06
N GLY A 279 -2.80 12.87 -14.72
CA GLY A 279 -4.11 13.01 -14.08
C GLY A 279 -5.04 11.79 -14.28
N ALA A 280 -4.48 10.67 -14.72
CA ALA A 280 -5.23 9.44 -14.97
C ALA A 280 -5.46 8.61 -13.71
N LEU A 281 -4.68 8.84 -12.65
CA LEU A 281 -4.80 8.15 -11.38
C LEU A 281 -4.89 9.16 -10.24
N HIS A 282 -5.92 9.03 -9.40
CA HIS A 282 -6.14 9.85 -8.22
C HIS A 282 -5.80 9.08 -6.94
N VAL A 283 -5.07 9.73 -6.04
CA VAL A 283 -4.70 9.16 -4.74
C VAL A 283 -5.47 9.86 -3.64
N GLU A 284 -6.31 9.11 -2.93
CA GLU A 284 -7.10 9.65 -1.82
C GLU A 284 -6.28 9.65 -0.53
N ILE A 285 -6.18 10.82 0.10
CA ILE A 285 -5.52 10.99 1.39
C ILE A 285 -6.57 11.14 2.49
N ALA A 286 -6.63 10.16 3.35
CA ALA A 286 -7.56 10.15 4.49
C ALA A 286 -7.21 11.23 5.51
N GLN A 287 -5.96 11.24 5.96
CA GLN A 287 -5.46 12.16 6.98
C GLN A 287 -3.93 12.27 6.90
N THR A 288 -3.40 13.35 7.47
CA THR A 288 -1.96 13.52 7.69
C THR A 288 -1.68 13.77 9.17
N PHE A 289 -0.56 13.26 9.64
CA PHE A 289 -0.07 13.47 11.00
C PHE A 289 1.41 13.86 10.96
N PRO A 290 1.89 14.78 11.81
CA PRO A 290 3.32 14.97 11.99
C PRO A 290 3.96 13.71 12.61
N LEU A 291 5.25 13.46 12.38
CA LEU A 291 5.98 12.31 12.94
C LEU A 291 5.81 12.19 14.46
N ALA A 292 5.78 13.32 15.17
CA ALA A 292 5.55 13.37 16.61
C ALA A 292 4.19 12.78 17.07
N GLN A 293 3.23 12.65 16.14
CA GLN A 293 1.91 12.06 16.36
C GLN A 293 1.74 10.73 15.61
N GLY A 294 2.83 10.03 15.37
CA GLY A 294 2.81 8.78 14.61
C GLY A 294 1.97 7.68 15.27
N LYS A 295 1.94 7.61 16.60
CA LYS A 295 1.07 6.69 17.34
C LYS A 295 -0.42 6.97 17.03
N GLU A 296 -0.84 8.22 17.13
CA GLU A 296 -2.21 8.66 16.84
C GLU A 296 -2.59 8.40 15.38
N ALA A 297 -1.60 8.47 14.46
CA ALA A 297 -1.80 8.09 13.07
C ALA A 297 -2.24 6.62 12.96
N PHE A 298 -1.59 5.69 13.63
CA PHE A 298 -1.97 4.27 13.67
C PHE A 298 -3.30 4.02 14.37
N GLU A 299 -3.66 4.80 15.38
CA GLU A 299 -4.93 4.72 16.08
C GLU A 299 -6.11 5.29 15.26
N SER A 300 -5.84 5.97 14.14
CA SER A 300 -6.85 6.64 13.29
C SER A 300 -7.61 5.69 12.34
N ARG A 301 -7.35 4.40 12.36
CA ARG A 301 -7.89 3.38 11.45
C ARG A 301 -9.39 3.54 11.16
N GLY A 302 -9.74 3.49 9.88
CA GLY A 302 -11.14 3.38 9.42
C GLY A 302 -11.98 4.64 9.54
N ARG A 303 -11.40 5.78 9.88
CA ARG A 303 -12.15 7.03 10.07
C ARG A 303 -12.50 7.73 8.76
N ARG A 304 -11.70 7.57 7.70
CA ARG A 304 -11.87 8.23 6.39
C ARG A 304 -11.38 7.34 5.26
N PRO A 305 -11.90 7.51 4.03
CA PRO A 305 -11.38 6.81 2.86
C PRO A 305 -9.94 7.24 2.52
N GLY A 306 -9.20 6.36 1.86
CA GLY A 306 -7.83 6.64 1.41
C GLY A 306 -6.73 6.22 2.39
N LYS A 307 -5.53 6.78 2.20
CA LYS A 307 -4.32 6.48 2.97
C LYS A 307 -4.06 7.51 4.05
N THR A 308 -3.58 7.06 5.20
CA THR A 308 -3.06 7.93 6.27
C THR A 308 -1.54 8.09 6.09
N VAL A 309 -1.06 9.33 6.19
CA VAL A 309 0.34 9.68 5.90
C VAL A 309 0.96 10.43 7.07
N ILE A 310 2.15 10.00 7.48
CA ILE A 310 3.02 10.72 8.42
C ILE A 310 3.85 11.72 7.62
N VAL A 311 3.85 12.97 8.05
CA VAL A 311 4.67 14.05 7.49
C VAL A 311 5.88 14.25 8.39
N VAL A 312 7.07 14.21 7.79
CA VAL A 312 8.34 14.41 8.49
C VAL A 312 8.79 15.84 8.24
N PRO A 313 8.80 16.70 9.27
CA PRO A 313 9.25 18.08 9.13
C PRO A 313 10.79 18.13 9.00
N HIS A 314 11.28 18.93 8.05
CA HIS A 314 12.68 19.32 7.91
C HIS A 314 12.81 20.82 7.81
#